data_debfb5919524144217d7fc650353d2a4
#
_entry.id   debfb5919524144217d7fc650353d2a4
#
_cell.length_a   1.000
_cell.length_b   1.000
_cell.length_c   1.000
_cell.angle_alpha   90.00
_cell.angle_beta   90.00
_cell.angle_gamma   90.00
#
_symmetry.space_group_name_H-M   'P 1'
#
loop_
_entity.id
_entity.type
_entity.pdbx_description
1 polymer ?
#
loop_
_entity_poly.entity_id
_entity_poly.type
_entity_poly.pdbx_seq_one_letter_code
_entity_poly.pdbx_strand_id
1 'polypeptide(L)'
;MHRGKNVVTCSVAWLIGWSLILEYTIGGAAIARGISPNIALFLGGEGNLPAFLVRHTIPQLGVVVDPCAAILVLIVMFLLCAGIKESSLVQTIVTTVNVCAMLFIIVAGGYLACKTGWVGYELHGGFFPFGLNGMLAGSAIVFFSYIGFDAVTGAAEETKRPLRDLPLGIGMTLTLCCILYMLVSVVIVGLVPYYALNPDTPISSAFSANGMQWAAYIVTAGAVTALCASLMGSLLPQPRLLMAMARDGLLPAFFSDISTRTHVPVKSTVTTGMLAAVLAFFMDVSELSGMVSVGTLLAFTVVAISILILRYAPPEEVPLPSSLQQFIDSVRKQLDDDSQSMERKEFNDVDIVEQSPSQSDHGEASIQYPLIEKQFSEGNQDKQNPQRRRNIAVWNIALFCIGVLVLTSAASAEYLPSLVRFSLGTVGAAILLCSLVVLACLNQDEARHSFGHTGGFLCPFVPFLPAACILINAYLLMSLGVGTWIRVSIWLIMGALVYISYGWRHSSLTNAVYVPMAYLDHIYRASSSHQV
;
A
#
# COMPACT_ATOMS: atom_id res chain seq x y z
N MET A 1 -15.83 5.46 26.88
CA MET A 1 -15.78 4.34 25.92
C MET A 1 -15.12 4.72 24.58
N HIS A 2 -15.29 5.97 24.08
CA HIS A 2 -14.65 6.48 22.86
C HIS A 2 -13.11 6.47 22.88
N ARG A 3 -12.49 6.82 24.00
CA ARG A 3 -11.01 6.89 24.12
C ARG A 3 -10.31 5.55 23.81
N GLY A 4 -10.91 4.41 24.18
CA GLY A 4 -10.34 3.08 23.88
C GLY A 4 -10.48 2.67 22.41
N LYS A 5 -11.60 3.02 21.75
CA LYS A 5 -11.80 2.75 20.31
C LYS A 5 -10.80 3.56 19.46
N ASN A 6 -10.57 4.82 19.82
CA ASN A 6 -9.64 5.70 19.12
C ASN A 6 -8.20 5.18 19.18
N VAL A 7 -7.77 4.64 20.34
CA VAL A 7 -6.42 4.09 20.51
C VAL A 7 -6.19 2.91 19.56
N VAL A 8 -7.13 2.00 19.45
CA VAL A 8 -7.00 0.83 18.55
C VAL A 8 -6.94 1.27 17.09
N THR A 9 -7.82 2.19 16.68
CA THR A 9 -7.84 2.71 15.29
C THR A 9 -6.55 3.43 14.94
N CYS A 10 -6.04 4.30 15.83
CA CYS A 10 -4.76 4.97 15.65
C CYS A 10 -3.58 3.98 15.58
N SER A 11 -3.59 2.94 16.42
CA SER A 11 -2.50 1.96 16.43
C SER A 11 -2.44 1.14 15.13
N VAL A 12 -3.61 0.77 14.59
CA VAL A 12 -3.68 0.05 13.30
C VAL A 12 -3.25 0.95 12.15
N ALA A 13 -3.74 2.18 12.10
CA ALA A 13 -3.35 3.17 11.08
C ALA A 13 -1.83 3.45 11.13
N TRP A 14 -1.28 3.60 12.34
CA TRP A 14 0.16 3.73 12.55
C TRP A 14 0.94 2.54 12.00
N LEU A 15 0.51 1.30 12.35
CA LEU A 15 1.19 0.08 11.91
C LEU A 15 1.24 -0.02 10.38
N ILE A 16 0.14 0.31 9.71
CA ILE A 16 0.06 0.33 8.24
C ILE A 16 1.00 1.39 7.69
N GLY A 17 0.91 2.64 8.18
CA GLY A 17 1.77 3.73 7.74
C GLY A 17 3.26 3.42 7.95
N TRP A 18 3.62 2.83 9.08
CA TRP A 18 4.97 2.40 9.38
C TRP A 18 5.47 1.27 8.46
N SER A 19 4.57 0.34 8.10
CA SER A 19 4.88 -0.72 7.12
C SER A 19 5.07 -0.15 5.72
N LEU A 20 4.29 0.85 5.30
CA LEU A 20 4.46 1.53 4.02
C LEU A 20 5.76 2.35 3.96
N ILE A 21 6.19 2.97 5.06
CA ILE A 21 7.51 3.62 5.13
C ILE A 21 8.62 2.60 4.89
N LEU A 22 8.51 1.42 5.51
CA LEU A 22 9.46 0.32 5.26
C LEU A 22 9.48 -0.06 3.79
N GLU A 23 8.31 -0.30 3.22
CA GLU A 23 8.12 -0.71 1.83
C GLU A 23 8.80 0.23 0.85
N TYR A 24 8.48 1.51 0.88
CA TYR A 24 9.07 2.50 -0.05
C TYR A 24 10.56 2.71 0.17
N THR A 25 11.03 2.73 1.42
CA THR A 25 12.47 2.86 1.72
C THR A 25 13.27 1.70 1.17
N ILE A 26 12.82 0.49 1.47
CA ILE A 26 13.53 -0.73 1.07
C ILE A 26 13.34 -0.99 -0.41
N GLY A 27 12.16 -0.71 -0.97
CA GLY A 27 11.89 -0.83 -2.40
C GLY A 27 12.87 0.00 -3.23
N GLY A 28 13.09 1.26 -2.86
CA GLY A 28 14.10 2.11 -3.49
C GLY A 28 15.52 1.56 -3.35
N ALA A 29 15.89 1.06 -2.18
CA ALA A 29 17.20 0.44 -1.96
C ALA A 29 17.40 -0.82 -2.82
N ALA A 30 16.38 -1.69 -2.91
CA ALA A 30 16.44 -2.91 -3.72
C ALA A 30 16.58 -2.60 -5.21
N ILE A 31 15.84 -1.61 -5.72
CA ILE A 31 15.95 -1.16 -7.11
C ILE A 31 17.35 -0.63 -7.40
N ALA A 32 17.90 0.21 -6.52
CA ALA A 32 19.26 0.75 -6.70
C ALA A 32 20.32 -0.34 -6.74
N ARG A 33 20.20 -1.36 -5.89
CA ARG A 33 21.07 -2.56 -5.93
C ARG A 33 20.96 -3.34 -7.23
N GLY A 34 19.76 -3.38 -7.83
CA GLY A 34 19.55 -4.00 -9.15
C GLY A 34 20.16 -3.20 -10.30
N ILE A 35 20.32 -1.87 -10.16
CA ILE A 35 20.94 -1.02 -11.18
C ILE A 35 22.47 -1.26 -11.26
N SER A 36 23.12 -1.39 -10.12
CA SER A 36 24.59 -1.46 -10.00
C SER A 36 25.22 -2.52 -10.92
N PRO A 37 24.83 -3.82 -10.94
CA PRO A 37 25.41 -4.82 -11.82
C PRO A 37 25.10 -4.59 -13.30
N ASN A 38 23.95 -3.99 -13.61
CA ASN A 38 23.60 -3.63 -14.99
C ASN A 38 24.48 -2.49 -15.52
N ILE A 39 24.83 -1.50 -14.69
CA ILE A 39 25.82 -0.47 -15.05
C ILE A 39 27.20 -1.10 -15.26
N ALA A 40 27.61 -2.00 -14.37
CA ALA A 40 28.88 -2.71 -14.51
C ALA A 40 28.95 -3.46 -15.84
N LEU A 41 27.93 -4.20 -16.19
CA LEU A 41 27.85 -4.92 -17.47
C LEU A 41 27.86 -3.98 -18.67
N PHE A 42 27.17 -2.84 -18.59
CA PHE A 42 27.13 -1.84 -19.66
C PHE A 42 28.51 -1.21 -19.93
N LEU A 43 29.32 -1.05 -18.88
CA LEU A 43 30.70 -0.52 -18.99
C LEU A 43 31.73 -1.59 -19.36
N GLY A 44 31.31 -2.81 -19.65
CA GLY A 44 32.19 -3.91 -20.08
C GLY A 44 32.67 -4.82 -18.94
N GLY A 45 32.02 -4.81 -17.81
CA GLY A 45 32.27 -5.68 -16.66
C GLY A 45 32.82 -4.95 -15.43
N GLU A 46 32.84 -5.65 -14.29
CA GLU A 46 33.30 -5.07 -13.01
C GLU A 46 34.74 -4.55 -13.03
N GLY A 47 35.61 -5.13 -13.87
CA GLY A 47 37.00 -4.71 -14.01
C GLY A 47 37.20 -3.33 -14.62
N ASN A 48 36.21 -2.78 -15.32
CA ASN A 48 36.25 -1.46 -15.94
C ASN A 48 35.61 -0.36 -15.08
N LEU A 49 35.02 -0.73 -13.96
CA LEU A 49 34.46 0.22 -12.99
C LEU A 49 35.58 0.90 -12.18
N PRO A 50 35.42 2.20 -11.86
CA PRO A 50 36.29 2.85 -10.87
C PRO A 50 36.27 2.06 -9.56
N ALA A 51 37.44 1.87 -8.94
CA ALA A 51 37.62 1.03 -7.75
C ALA A 51 36.66 1.38 -6.58
N PHE A 52 36.24 2.66 -6.46
CA PHE A 52 35.32 3.11 -5.42
C PHE A 52 33.85 2.75 -5.70
N LEU A 53 33.49 2.31 -6.91
CA LEU A 53 32.14 1.87 -7.28
C LEU A 53 32.00 0.35 -7.32
N VAL A 54 33.09 -0.37 -7.25
CA VAL A 54 33.10 -1.84 -7.28
C VAL A 54 32.51 -2.38 -5.99
N ARG A 55 31.73 -3.45 -6.09
CA ARG A 55 31.22 -4.20 -4.93
C ARG A 55 32.38 -4.81 -4.16
N HIS A 56 32.37 -4.64 -2.85
CA HIS A 56 33.38 -5.19 -1.96
C HIS A 56 32.74 -6.07 -0.90
N THR A 57 33.31 -7.27 -0.74
CA THR A 57 32.91 -8.14 0.37
C THR A 57 33.76 -7.78 1.59
N ILE A 58 33.10 -7.43 2.71
CA ILE A 58 33.78 -7.23 4.00
C ILE A 58 33.90 -8.60 4.67
N PRO A 59 35.10 -9.22 4.72
CA PRO A 59 35.24 -10.61 5.19
C PRO A 59 34.83 -10.81 6.65
N GLN A 60 34.99 -9.75 7.47
CA GLN A 60 34.69 -9.79 8.91
C GLN A 60 33.19 -9.82 9.22
N LEU A 61 32.35 -9.26 8.36
CA LEU A 61 30.90 -9.15 8.54
C LEU A 61 30.13 -10.10 7.60
N GLY A 62 30.78 -10.69 6.61
CA GLY A 62 30.12 -11.52 5.58
C GLY A 62 29.15 -10.75 4.69
N VAL A 63 29.26 -9.41 4.65
CA VAL A 63 28.34 -8.53 3.94
C VAL A 63 28.99 -8.01 2.66
N VAL A 64 28.24 -8.02 1.56
CA VAL A 64 28.65 -7.42 0.27
C VAL A 64 28.17 -5.98 0.25
N VAL A 65 29.08 -5.03 0.30
CA VAL A 65 28.75 -3.60 0.21
C VAL A 65 28.72 -3.14 -1.24
N ASP A 66 27.76 -2.26 -1.55
CA ASP A 66 27.57 -1.71 -2.90
C ASP A 66 27.57 -0.16 -2.86
N PRO A 67 28.75 0.47 -3.01
CA PRO A 67 28.84 1.93 -3.03
C PRO A 67 28.10 2.56 -4.22
N CYS A 68 28.04 1.88 -5.36
CA CYS A 68 27.36 2.38 -6.55
C CYS A 68 25.85 2.54 -6.29
N ALA A 69 25.21 1.54 -5.69
CA ALA A 69 23.79 1.60 -5.33
C ALA A 69 23.49 2.74 -4.34
N ALA A 70 24.34 2.92 -3.32
CA ALA A 70 24.16 4.01 -2.36
C ALA A 70 24.29 5.39 -3.02
N ILE A 71 25.27 5.58 -3.89
CA ILE A 71 25.46 6.84 -4.64
C ILE A 71 24.27 7.12 -5.54
N LEU A 72 23.71 6.12 -6.22
CA LEU A 72 22.51 6.28 -7.05
C LEU A 72 21.31 6.77 -6.23
N VAL A 73 21.07 6.19 -5.05
CA VAL A 73 20.01 6.66 -4.13
C VAL A 73 20.25 8.11 -3.72
N LEU A 74 21.50 8.48 -3.38
CA LEU A 74 21.83 9.86 -2.99
C LEU A 74 21.65 10.85 -4.14
N ILE A 75 21.97 10.47 -5.37
CA ILE A 75 21.72 11.29 -6.57
C ILE A 75 20.23 11.53 -6.74
N VAL A 76 19.40 10.47 -6.68
CA VAL A 76 17.95 10.59 -6.83
C VAL A 76 17.36 11.40 -5.66
N MET A 77 17.81 11.19 -4.43
CA MET A 77 17.41 12.00 -3.27
C MET A 77 17.70 13.49 -3.51
N PHE A 78 18.87 13.82 -4.04
CA PHE A 78 19.25 15.21 -4.36
C PHE A 78 18.33 15.80 -5.43
N LEU A 79 18.06 15.05 -6.51
CA LEU A 79 17.14 15.47 -7.59
C LEU A 79 15.73 15.74 -7.05
N LEU A 80 15.21 14.87 -6.15
CA LEU A 80 13.92 15.07 -5.49
C LEU A 80 13.93 16.31 -4.58
N CYS A 81 15.00 16.54 -3.82
CA CYS A 81 15.17 17.74 -2.99
C CYS A 81 15.24 19.04 -3.83
N ALA A 82 15.81 18.97 -5.02
CA ALA A 82 15.83 20.08 -5.97
C ALA A 82 14.43 20.40 -6.57
N GLY A 83 13.43 19.56 -6.28
CA GLY A 83 12.05 19.77 -6.73
C GLY A 83 11.85 19.46 -8.21
N ILE A 84 12.70 18.62 -8.78
CA ILE A 84 12.52 18.15 -10.16
C ILE A 84 11.24 17.33 -10.23
N LYS A 85 10.23 17.90 -10.88
CA LYS A 85 8.96 17.22 -11.13
C LYS A 85 9.17 16.24 -12.27
N GLU A 86 8.75 15.00 -12.07
CA GLU A 86 8.68 14.04 -13.17
C GLU A 86 7.74 14.58 -14.25
N SER A 87 8.27 14.73 -15.46
CA SER A 87 7.45 15.06 -16.61
C SER A 87 6.65 13.82 -17.02
N SER A 88 5.33 13.93 -17.06
CA SER A 88 4.45 12.86 -17.56
C SER A 88 4.87 12.34 -18.94
N LEU A 89 5.42 13.20 -19.79
CA LEU A 89 5.93 12.83 -21.10
C LEU A 89 7.18 11.96 -21.01
N VAL A 90 8.14 12.32 -20.14
CA VAL A 90 9.36 11.54 -19.90
C VAL A 90 8.99 10.16 -19.36
N GLN A 91 8.10 10.10 -18.37
CA GLN A 91 7.62 8.83 -17.81
C GLN A 91 6.95 7.96 -18.88
N THR A 92 6.13 8.53 -19.75
CA THR A 92 5.49 7.80 -20.85
C THR A 92 6.51 7.25 -21.83
N ILE A 93 7.53 8.04 -22.21
CA ILE A 93 8.59 7.59 -23.11
C ILE A 93 9.38 6.43 -22.49
N VAL A 94 9.82 6.57 -21.24
CA VAL A 94 10.58 5.53 -20.53
C VAL A 94 9.78 4.24 -20.40
N THR A 95 8.50 4.34 -20.03
CA THR A 95 7.60 3.17 -19.93
C THR A 95 7.42 2.50 -21.30
N THR A 96 7.26 3.28 -22.37
CA THR A 96 7.13 2.74 -23.73
C THR A 96 8.42 2.01 -24.15
N VAL A 97 9.58 2.60 -23.90
CA VAL A 97 10.88 1.97 -24.17
C VAL A 97 11.01 0.67 -23.39
N ASN A 98 10.61 0.63 -22.12
CA ASN A 98 10.64 -0.58 -21.30
C ASN A 98 9.74 -1.68 -21.86
N VAL A 99 8.50 -1.36 -22.22
CA VAL A 99 7.58 -2.32 -22.87
C VAL A 99 8.15 -2.84 -24.19
N CYS A 100 8.73 -1.98 -25.01
CA CYS A 100 9.40 -2.38 -26.25
C CYS A 100 10.60 -3.30 -25.99
N ALA A 101 11.39 -3.02 -24.94
CA ALA A 101 12.50 -3.89 -24.53
C ALA A 101 12.00 -5.27 -24.09
N MET A 102 10.91 -5.35 -23.33
CA MET A 102 10.32 -6.62 -22.95
C MET A 102 9.79 -7.42 -24.15
N LEU A 103 9.11 -6.76 -25.08
CA LEU A 103 8.68 -7.38 -26.34
C LEU A 103 9.86 -7.87 -27.18
N PHE A 104 10.94 -7.08 -27.23
CA PHE A 104 12.18 -7.49 -27.86
C PHE A 104 12.77 -8.75 -27.23
N ILE A 105 12.82 -8.85 -25.89
CA ILE A 105 13.29 -10.04 -25.17
C ILE A 105 12.44 -11.25 -25.55
N ILE A 106 11.11 -11.11 -25.59
CA ILE A 106 10.19 -12.21 -25.92
C ILE A 106 10.41 -12.68 -27.35
N VAL A 107 10.49 -11.76 -28.32
CA VAL A 107 10.62 -12.10 -29.74
C VAL A 107 12.02 -12.63 -30.05
N ALA A 108 13.06 -11.92 -29.66
CA ALA A 108 14.45 -12.31 -29.95
C ALA A 108 14.86 -13.56 -29.19
N GLY A 109 14.46 -13.66 -27.92
CA GLY A 109 14.73 -14.84 -27.09
C GLY A 109 13.91 -16.05 -27.56
N GLY A 110 12.66 -15.86 -27.94
CA GLY A 110 11.82 -16.92 -28.53
C GLY A 110 12.40 -17.45 -29.86
N TYR A 111 12.84 -16.55 -30.75
CA TYR A 111 13.54 -16.93 -31.97
C TYR A 111 14.82 -17.75 -31.67
N LEU A 112 15.59 -17.29 -30.69
CA LEU A 112 16.83 -17.97 -30.28
C LEU A 112 16.53 -19.36 -29.70
N ALA A 113 15.51 -19.48 -28.83
CA ALA A 113 15.08 -20.74 -28.25
C ALA A 113 14.59 -21.74 -29.31
N CYS A 114 13.89 -21.28 -30.35
CA CYS A 114 13.49 -22.12 -31.48
C CYS A 114 14.70 -22.58 -32.31
N LYS A 115 15.78 -21.82 -32.36
CA LYS A 115 17.00 -22.15 -33.12
C LYS A 115 17.94 -23.07 -32.35
N THR A 116 18.15 -22.83 -31.07
CA THR A 116 19.10 -23.56 -30.20
C THR A 116 18.46 -24.75 -29.47
N GLY A 117 17.13 -24.83 -29.46
CA GLY A 117 16.36 -25.76 -28.64
C GLY A 117 16.02 -25.14 -27.28
N TRP A 118 15.01 -25.68 -26.62
CA TRP A 118 14.54 -25.27 -25.30
C TRP A 118 15.33 -26.02 -24.19
N VAL A 119 16.66 -25.89 -24.21
CA VAL A 119 17.60 -26.64 -23.36
C VAL A 119 17.29 -26.46 -21.86
N GLY A 120 16.76 -25.30 -21.49
CA GLY A 120 16.40 -25.01 -20.09
C GLY A 120 15.27 -25.85 -19.55
N TYR A 121 14.44 -26.46 -20.40
CA TYR A 121 13.35 -27.37 -20.00
C TYR A 121 13.73 -28.85 -20.04
N GLU A 122 14.90 -29.21 -20.58
CA GLU A 122 15.41 -30.57 -20.63
C GLU A 122 16.10 -31.00 -19.32
N LEU A 123 15.43 -30.75 -18.18
CA LEU A 123 15.96 -31.04 -16.84
C LEU A 123 15.56 -32.43 -16.35
N HIS A 124 16.47 -33.17 -15.76
CA HIS A 124 16.22 -34.51 -15.20
C HIS A 124 15.20 -34.52 -14.06
N GLY A 125 14.95 -33.36 -13.40
CA GLY A 125 13.97 -33.19 -12.33
C GLY A 125 12.55 -32.74 -12.78
N GLY A 126 12.31 -32.62 -14.08
CA GLY A 126 11.04 -32.15 -14.63
C GLY A 126 10.83 -30.64 -14.42
N PHE A 127 9.57 -30.19 -14.61
CA PHE A 127 9.18 -28.77 -14.59
C PHE A 127 9.20 -28.15 -13.17
N PHE A 128 9.10 -28.97 -12.13
CA PHE A 128 9.09 -28.54 -10.71
C PHE A 128 10.28 -29.15 -9.94
N PRO A 129 11.52 -28.70 -10.15
CA PRO A 129 12.70 -29.30 -9.53
C PRO A 129 12.69 -29.23 -7.98
N PHE A 130 12.01 -28.26 -7.40
CA PHE A 130 11.85 -28.07 -5.95
C PHE A 130 10.43 -28.41 -5.45
N GLY A 131 9.60 -29.02 -6.28
CA GLY A 131 8.21 -29.34 -5.94
C GLY A 131 7.31 -28.14 -5.75
N LEU A 132 6.09 -28.36 -5.26
CA LEU A 132 5.11 -27.30 -5.01
C LEU A 132 5.57 -26.32 -3.92
N ASN A 133 6.26 -26.80 -2.89
CA ASN A 133 6.74 -25.93 -1.80
C ASN A 133 7.76 -24.90 -2.32
N GLY A 134 8.69 -25.32 -3.19
CA GLY A 134 9.64 -24.40 -3.82
C GLY A 134 8.96 -23.38 -4.75
N MET A 135 7.95 -23.79 -5.51
CA MET A 135 7.16 -22.88 -6.34
C MET A 135 6.44 -21.84 -5.51
N LEU A 136 5.80 -22.25 -4.42
CA LEU A 136 5.05 -21.37 -3.53
C LEU A 136 5.98 -20.41 -2.74
N ALA A 137 7.14 -20.90 -2.29
CA ALA A 137 8.16 -20.04 -1.69
C ALA A 137 8.71 -19.01 -2.69
N GLY A 138 8.95 -19.45 -3.94
CA GLY A 138 9.35 -18.56 -5.02
C GLY A 138 8.31 -17.48 -5.34
N SER A 139 7.00 -17.81 -5.28
CA SER A 139 5.95 -16.84 -5.54
C SER A 139 5.90 -15.71 -4.52
N ALA A 140 6.30 -15.94 -3.26
CA ALA A 140 6.44 -14.90 -2.25
C ALA A 140 7.55 -13.87 -2.61
N ILE A 141 8.62 -14.33 -3.24
CA ILE A 141 9.71 -13.46 -3.73
C ILE A 141 9.26 -12.74 -5.01
N VAL A 142 8.64 -13.46 -5.96
CA VAL A 142 8.14 -12.90 -7.22
C VAL A 142 7.06 -11.85 -6.99
N PHE A 143 6.31 -11.92 -5.88
CA PHE A 143 5.33 -10.90 -5.50
C PHE A 143 5.94 -9.49 -5.50
N PHE A 144 7.23 -9.35 -5.14
CA PHE A 144 7.95 -8.08 -5.18
C PHE A 144 7.90 -7.41 -6.57
N SER A 145 7.88 -8.17 -7.66
CA SER A 145 7.84 -7.61 -9.02
C SER A 145 6.52 -6.91 -9.39
N TYR A 146 5.47 -7.12 -8.60
CA TYR A 146 4.15 -6.50 -8.80
C TYR A 146 3.88 -5.33 -7.85
N ILE A 147 4.77 -5.05 -6.90
CA ILE A 147 4.64 -3.96 -5.93
C ILE A 147 4.79 -2.62 -6.65
N GLY A 148 3.97 -1.63 -6.27
CA GLY A 148 3.98 -0.27 -6.80
C GLY A 148 2.65 0.21 -7.36
N PHE A 149 1.67 -0.68 -7.60
CA PHE A 149 0.33 -0.26 -8.02
C PHE A 149 -0.44 0.50 -6.92
N ASP A 150 -0.07 0.34 -5.67
CA ASP A 150 -0.56 1.06 -4.50
C ASP A 150 -0.20 2.56 -4.57
N ALA A 151 0.98 2.91 -5.11
CA ALA A 151 1.38 4.30 -5.34
C ALA A 151 0.38 5.05 -6.27
N VAL A 152 -0.26 4.35 -7.21
CA VAL A 152 -1.30 4.89 -8.09
C VAL A 152 -2.51 5.36 -7.29
N THR A 153 -2.83 4.70 -6.18
CA THR A 153 -3.95 5.10 -5.31
C THR A 153 -3.70 6.45 -4.63
N GLY A 154 -2.45 6.80 -4.39
CA GLY A 154 -2.04 8.12 -3.89
C GLY A 154 -2.34 9.29 -4.85
N ALA A 155 -2.51 9.01 -6.16
CA ALA A 155 -2.90 9.98 -7.16
C ALA A 155 -4.44 10.12 -7.33
N ALA A 156 -5.23 9.55 -6.41
CA ALA A 156 -6.69 9.59 -6.48
C ALA A 156 -7.25 11.02 -6.49
N GLU A 157 -6.62 11.93 -5.75
CA GLU A 157 -7.02 13.34 -5.67
C GLU A 157 -6.77 14.10 -7.00
N GLU A 158 -5.82 13.65 -7.81
CA GLU A 158 -5.47 14.25 -9.10
C GLU A 158 -6.31 13.66 -10.25
N THR A 159 -7.06 12.59 -10.00
CA THR A 159 -7.82 11.85 -11.02
C THR A 159 -9.24 12.40 -11.17
N LYS A 160 -9.69 12.66 -12.40
CA LYS A 160 -11.04 13.21 -12.66
C LYS A 160 -12.18 12.30 -12.18
N ARG A 161 -12.04 10.97 -12.31
CA ARG A 161 -13.05 9.96 -11.93
C ARG A 161 -12.38 8.81 -11.19
N PRO A 162 -11.88 9.03 -9.95
CA PRO A 162 -11.05 8.04 -9.24
C PRO A 162 -11.76 6.71 -9.03
N LEU A 163 -13.06 6.72 -8.73
CA LEU A 163 -13.83 5.50 -8.45
C LEU A 163 -13.99 4.55 -9.65
N ARG A 164 -13.76 5.01 -10.87
CA ARG A 164 -13.84 4.22 -12.10
C ARG A 164 -12.47 4.02 -12.72
N ASP A 165 -11.71 5.10 -12.85
CA ASP A 165 -10.49 5.11 -13.66
C ASP A 165 -9.34 4.40 -12.93
N LEU A 166 -9.25 4.51 -11.58
CA LEU A 166 -8.23 3.81 -10.81
C LEU A 166 -8.38 2.28 -10.85
N PRO A 167 -9.55 1.69 -10.52
CA PRO A 167 -9.70 0.23 -10.58
C PRO A 167 -9.46 -0.33 -11.97
N LEU A 168 -9.92 0.38 -13.02
CA LEU A 168 -9.72 -0.03 -14.40
C LEU A 168 -8.24 0.06 -14.79
N GLY A 169 -7.57 1.16 -14.46
CA GLY A 169 -6.15 1.38 -14.74
C GLY A 169 -5.27 0.36 -14.05
N ILE A 170 -5.47 0.13 -12.76
CA ILE A 170 -4.72 -0.87 -11.98
C ILE A 170 -4.95 -2.27 -12.55
N GLY A 171 -6.21 -2.65 -12.82
CA GLY A 171 -6.54 -3.96 -13.36
C GLY A 171 -5.90 -4.23 -14.72
N MET A 172 -5.95 -3.25 -15.64
CA MET A 172 -5.32 -3.36 -16.96
C MET A 172 -3.80 -3.45 -16.85
N THR A 173 -3.19 -2.61 -16.02
CA THR A 173 -1.73 -2.60 -15.83
C THR A 173 -1.24 -3.92 -15.26
N LEU A 174 -1.86 -4.42 -14.19
CA LEU A 174 -1.48 -5.70 -13.59
C LEU A 174 -1.65 -6.87 -14.54
N THR A 175 -2.73 -6.89 -15.33
CA THR A 175 -2.97 -7.94 -16.33
C THR A 175 -1.89 -7.91 -17.42
N LEU A 176 -1.57 -6.73 -17.96
CA LEU A 176 -0.53 -6.57 -18.97
C LEU A 176 0.86 -6.97 -18.44
N CYS A 177 1.22 -6.49 -17.24
CA CYS A 177 2.48 -6.88 -16.58
C CYS A 177 2.57 -8.39 -16.36
N CYS A 178 1.48 -9.02 -15.89
CA CYS A 178 1.44 -10.46 -15.66
C CYS A 178 1.74 -11.23 -16.96
N ILE A 179 1.08 -10.87 -18.05
CA ILE A 179 1.29 -11.52 -19.36
C ILE A 179 2.74 -11.35 -19.83
N LEU A 180 3.27 -10.12 -19.78
CA LEU A 180 4.63 -9.83 -20.23
C LEU A 180 5.68 -10.56 -19.36
N TYR A 181 5.54 -10.55 -18.04
CA TYR A 181 6.47 -11.22 -17.12
C TYR A 181 6.46 -12.73 -17.30
N MET A 182 5.28 -13.34 -17.48
CA MET A 182 5.18 -14.77 -17.78
C MET A 182 5.89 -15.12 -19.09
N LEU A 183 5.67 -14.34 -20.16
CA LEU A 183 6.30 -14.60 -21.45
C LEU A 183 7.82 -14.44 -21.40
N VAL A 184 8.32 -13.40 -20.73
CA VAL A 184 9.77 -13.22 -20.51
C VAL A 184 10.34 -14.39 -19.72
N SER A 185 9.68 -14.80 -18.63
CA SER A 185 10.13 -15.92 -17.81
C SER A 185 10.18 -17.23 -18.58
N VAL A 186 9.14 -17.53 -19.38
CA VAL A 186 9.10 -18.73 -20.24
C VAL A 186 10.29 -18.75 -21.20
N VAL A 187 10.57 -17.61 -21.85
CA VAL A 187 11.66 -17.52 -22.81
C VAL A 187 13.03 -17.66 -22.14
N ILE A 188 13.28 -16.95 -21.06
CA ILE A 188 14.61 -16.94 -20.41
C ILE A 188 14.94 -18.29 -19.74
N VAL A 189 13.97 -18.86 -19.02
CA VAL A 189 14.13 -20.19 -18.39
C VAL A 189 14.26 -21.30 -19.44
N GLY A 190 13.63 -21.11 -20.61
CA GLY A 190 13.77 -22.04 -21.74
C GLY A 190 15.12 -21.97 -22.44
N LEU A 191 15.75 -20.77 -22.51
CA LEU A 191 17.05 -20.57 -23.14
C LEU A 191 18.21 -21.13 -22.33
N VAL A 192 18.18 -20.93 -21.00
CA VAL A 192 19.28 -21.29 -20.09
C VAL A 192 18.71 -22.00 -18.87
N PRO A 193 19.29 -23.14 -18.45
CA PRO A 193 18.88 -23.80 -17.23
C PRO A 193 18.99 -22.84 -16.01
N TYR A 194 18.03 -22.92 -15.09
CA TYR A 194 17.92 -21.99 -13.95
C TYR A 194 19.21 -21.89 -13.11
N TYR A 195 19.94 -22.99 -12.94
CA TYR A 195 21.19 -23.05 -12.17
C TYR A 195 22.38 -22.38 -12.86
N ALA A 196 22.29 -22.14 -14.17
CA ALA A 196 23.34 -21.49 -14.98
C ALA A 196 23.03 -19.99 -15.21
N LEU A 197 21.86 -19.50 -14.79
CA LEU A 197 21.52 -18.09 -14.86
C LEU A 197 22.33 -17.28 -13.85
N ASN A 198 22.88 -16.15 -14.28
CA ASN A 198 23.55 -15.21 -13.37
C ASN A 198 22.49 -14.52 -12.49
N PRO A 199 22.59 -14.59 -11.15
CA PRO A 199 21.61 -13.98 -10.25
C PRO A 199 21.45 -12.46 -10.40
N ASP A 200 22.53 -11.75 -10.75
CA ASP A 200 22.53 -10.28 -10.84
C ASP A 200 21.99 -9.75 -12.17
N THR A 201 22.25 -10.47 -13.29
CA THR A 201 21.88 -10.04 -14.65
C THR A 201 21.35 -11.21 -15.48
N PRO A 202 20.25 -11.87 -15.07
CA PRO A 202 19.83 -13.15 -15.67
C PRO A 202 19.47 -13.03 -17.15
N ILE A 203 18.79 -11.96 -17.56
CA ILE A 203 18.32 -11.78 -18.93
C ILE A 203 19.50 -11.50 -19.88
N SER A 204 20.34 -10.53 -19.53
CA SER A 204 21.49 -10.14 -20.34
C SER A 204 22.51 -11.28 -20.47
N SER A 205 22.75 -12.02 -19.38
CA SER A 205 23.65 -13.18 -19.39
C SER A 205 23.12 -14.32 -20.25
N ALA A 206 21.80 -14.56 -20.29
CA ALA A 206 21.19 -15.56 -21.15
C ALA A 206 21.42 -15.27 -22.65
N PHE A 207 21.28 -14.02 -23.06
CA PHE A 207 21.60 -13.61 -24.45
C PHE A 207 23.08 -13.69 -24.76
N SER A 208 23.92 -13.27 -23.83
CA SER A 208 25.39 -13.33 -23.99
C SER A 208 25.90 -14.78 -24.11
N ALA A 209 25.39 -15.69 -23.26
CA ALA A 209 25.76 -17.12 -23.31
C ALA A 209 25.40 -17.80 -24.65
N ASN A 210 24.36 -17.31 -25.32
CA ASN A 210 23.94 -17.79 -26.65
C ASN A 210 24.57 -16.99 -27.80
N GLY A 211 25.62 -16.21 -27.57
CA GLY A 211 26.39 -15.51 -28.60
C GLY A 211 25.78 -14.21 -29.14
N MET A 212 24.65 -13.74 -28.55
CA MET A 212 23.97 -12.51 -28.97
C MET A 212 24.37 -11.32 -28.07
N GLN A 213 25.66 -10.94 -28.09
CA GLN A 213 26.16 -9.85 -27.21
C GLN A 213 25.48 -8.49 -27.48
N TRP A 214 25.19 -8.17 -28.75
CA TRP A 214 24.50 -6.93 -29.09
C TRP A 214 23.11 -6.84 -28.46
N ALA A 215 22.40 -7.98 -28.39
CA ALA A 215 21.11 -8.05 -27.73
C ALA A 215 21.22 -7.88 -26.19
N ALA A 216 22.29 -8.46 -25.59
CA ALA A 216 22.56 -8.26 -24.17
C ALA A 216 22.80 -6.78 -23.84
N TYR A 217 23.51 -6.01 -24.67
CA TYR A 217 23.69 -4.57 -24.47
C TYR A 217 22.36 -3.79 -24.59
N ILE A 218 21.48 -4.10 -25.56
CA ILE A 218 20.17 -3.46 -25.70
C ILE A 218 19.30 -3.74 -24.46
N VAL A 219 19.27 -4.99 -24.02
CA VAL A 219 18.52 -5.40 -22.82
C VAL A 219 19.03 -4.69 -21.57
N THR A 220 20.36 -4.63 -21.40
CA THR A 220 20.98 -3.94 -20.26
C THR A 220 20.68 -2.44 -20.27
N ALA A 221 20.74 -1.77 -21.41
CA ALA A 221 20.39 -0.35 -21.54
C ALA A 221 18.91 -0.11 -21.19
N GLY A 222 18.01 -0.98 -21.69
CA GLY A 222 16.59 -0.96 -21.32
C GLY A 222 16.37 -1.18 -19.83
N ALA A 223 17.08 -2.13 -19.22
CA ALA A 223 16.99 -2.42 -17.78
C ALA A 223 17.47 -1.23 -16.95
N VAL A 224 18.60 -0.61 -17.27
CA VAL A 224 19.10 0.56 -16.54
C VAL A 224 18.13 1.72 -16.60
N THR A 225 17.59 2.04 -17.79
CA THR A 225 16.61 3.13 -17.93
C THR A 225 15.32 2.87 -17.15
N ALA A 226 14.80 1.64 -17.23
CA ALA A 226 13.60 1.23 -16.51
C ALA A 226 13.80 1.27 -14.99
N LEU A 227 14.92 0.74 -14.50
CA LEU A 227 15.23 0.71 -13.07
C LEU A 227 15.49 2.13 -12.52
N CYS A 228 16.13 3.03 -13.27
CA CYS A 228 16.30 4.43 -12.88
C CYS A 228 14.95 5.14 -12.72
N ALA A 229 14.03 4.96 -13.66
CA ALA A 229 12.67 5.51 -13.53
C ALA A 229 11.91 4.90 -12.34
N SER A 230 12.03 3.60 -12.13
CA SER A 230 11.42 2.91 -10.99
C SER A 230 12.00 3.39 -9.65
N LEU A 231 13.30 3.67 -9.59
CA LEU A 231 13.94 4.21 -8.39
C LEU A 231 13.39 5.59 -8.03
N MET A 232 13.21 6.48 -9.01
CA MET A 232 12.57 7.78 -8.79
C MET A 232 11.12 7.60 -8.31
N GLY A 233 10.35 6.75 -8.99
CA GLY A 233 8.95 6.47 -8.65
C GLY A 233 8.76 5.86 -7.26
N SER A 234 9.68 5.02 -6.78
CA SER A 234 9.60 4.40 -5.46
C SER A 234 9.95 5.35 -4.31
N LEU A 235 10.89 6.28 -4.52
CA LEU A 235 11.32 7.22 -3.50
C LEU A 235 10.40 8.45 -3.37
N LEU A 236 9.59 8.76 -4.39
CA LEU A 236 8.74 9.96 -4.43
C LEU A 236 7.54 9.93 -3.47
N PRO A 237 6.81 8.82 -3.27
CA PRO A 237 5.66 8.78 -2.36
C PRO A 237 6.06 8.86 -0.89
N GLN A 238 7.23 8.35 -0.52
CA GLN A 238 7.67 8.19 0.85
C GLN A 238 7.73 9.49 1.68
N PRO A 239 8.35 10.60 1.21
CA PRO A 239 8.36 11.87 1.94
C PRO A 239 6.96 12.45 2.15
N ARG A 240 6.05 12.22 1.19
CA ARG A 240 4.65 12.64 1.28
C ARG A 240 3.90 11.86 2.36
N LEU A 241 4.14 10.56 2.47
CA LEU A 241 3.58 9.72 3.53
C LEU A 241 4.06 10.16 4.92
N LEU A 242 5.38 10.39 5.08
CA LEU A 242 5.94 10.92 6.32
C LEU A 242 5.34 12.28 6.71
N MET A 243 5.18 13.16 5.72
CA MET A 243 4.55 14.46 5.91
C MET A 243 3.08 14.33 6.36
N ALA A 244 2.31 13.43 5.74
CA ALA A 244 0.92 13.18 6.12
C ALA A 244 0.84 12.66 7.57
N MET A 245 1.65 11.66 7.93
CA MET A 245 1.71 11.13 9.29
C MET A 245 2.16 12.20 10.32
N ALA A 246 3.05 13.10 9.95
CA ALA A 246 3.47 14.20 10.82
C ALA A 246 2.36 15.26 10.99
N ARG A 247 1.57 15.54 9.95
CA ARG A 247 0.39 16.42 10.03
C ARG A 247 -0.70 15.83 10.94
N ASP A 248 -0.86 14.51 10.91
CA ASP A 248 -1.78 13.80 11.82
C ASP A 248 -1.25 13.69 13.25
N GLY A 249 -0.06 14.26 13.53
CA GLY A 249 0.56 14.24 14.87
C GLY A 249 1.16 12.90 15.25
N LEU A 250 1.23 11.92 14.33
CA LEU A 250 1.81 10.61 14.59
C LEU A 250 3.34 10.64 14.59
N LEU A 251 3.94 11.57 13.85
CA LEU A 251 5.38 11.84 13.78
C LEU A 251 5.67 13.28 14.18
N PRO A 252 6.93 13.59 14.57
CA PRO A 252 7.33 14.97 14.91
C PRO A 252 7.03 15.95 13.77
N ALA A 253 6.56 17.14 14.11
CA ALA A 253 6.21 18.23 13.18
C ALA A 253 7.36 18.63 12.23
N PHE A 254 8.60 18.29 12.60
CA PHE A 254 9.78 18.44 11.75
C PHE A 254 9.61 17.84 10.34
N PHE A 255 8.87 16.74 10.21
CA PHE A 255 8.61 16.05 8.92
C PHE A 255 7.48 16.69 8.10
N SER A 256 6.68 17.58 8.70
CA SER A 256 5.58 18.28 7.99
C SER A 256 6.01 19.52 7.23
N ASP A 257 7.24 20.00 7.44
CA ASP A 257 7.74 21.23 6.84
C ASP A 257 7.96 21.10 5.33
N ILE A 258 7.34 22.01 4.58
CA ILE A 258 7.51 22.13 3.13
C ILE A 258 8.44 23.29 2.83
N SER A 259 9.45 23.06 1.99
CA SER A 259 10.35 24.12 1.53
C SER A 259 9.60 25.15 0.69
N THR A 260 9.75 26.44 1.00
CA THR A 260 9.12 27.54 0.25
C THR A 260 9.64 27.70 -1.18
N ARG A 261 10.86 27.19 -1.46
CA ARG A 261 11.49 27.29 -2.79
C ARG A 261 11.11 26.12 -3.71
N THR A 262 11.16 24.90 -3.21
CA THR A 262 11.01 23.68 -4.02
C THR A 262 9.63 23.05 -3.90
N HIS A 263 8.82 23.49 -2.93
CA HIS A 263 7.50 22.93 -2.60
C HIS A 263 7.53 21.42 -2.29
N VAL A 264 8.68 20.93 -1.80
CA VAL A 264 8.92 19.52 -1.43
C VAL A 264 9.24 19.45 0.05
N PRO A 265 8.85 18.39 0.77
CA PRO A 265 9.25 18.18 2.17
C PRO A 265 10.71 17.70 2.25
N VAL A 266 11.66 18.63 2.08
CA VAL A 266 13.11 18.35 1.98
C VAL A 266 13.63 17.55 3.17
N LYS A 267 13.19 17.87 4.40
CA LYS A 267 13.65 17.17 5.61
C LYS A 267 13.23 15.70 5.59
N SER A 268 12.00 15.41 5.20
CA SER A 268 11.50 14.04 5.03
C SER A 268 12.24 13.31 3.91
N THR A 269 12.46 13.96 2.76
CA THR A 269 13.19 13.40 1.62
C THR A 269 14.63 13.02 1.99
N VAL A 270 15.34 13.90 2.71
CA VAL A 270 16.72 13.62 3.14
C VAL A 270 16.77 12.46 4.13
N THR A 271 15.87 12.43 5.12
CA THR A 271 15.86 11.37 6.13
C THR A 271 15.61 10.00 5.49
N THR A 272 14.60 9.93 4.61
CA THR A 272 14.25 8.66 3.93
C THR A 272 15.28 8.24 2.90
N GLY A 273 15.82 9.19 2.13
CA GLY A 273 16.87 8.93 1.15
C GLY A 273 18.17 8.47 1.80
N MET A 274 18.56 9.06 2.94
CA MET A 274 19.73 8.58 3.70
C MET A 274 19.54 7.17 4.23
N LEU A 275 18.35 6.87 4.78
CA LEU A 275 18.03 5.52 5.25
C LEU A 275 18.07 4.52 4.10
N ALA A 276 17.45 4.84 2.95
CA ALA A 276 17.48 4.00 1.75
C ALA A 276 18.91 3.79 1.24
N ALA A 277 19.76 4.82 1.25
CA ALA A 277 21.16 4.72 0.83
C ALA A 277 21.98 3.78 1.74
N VAL A 278 21.75 3.86 3.06
CA VAL A 278 22.41 2.94 4.03
C VAL A 278 21.96 1.50 3.79
N LEU A 279 20.66 1.26 3.57
CA LEU A 279 20.15 -0.07 3.26
C LEU A 279 20.70 -0.59 1.92
N ALA A 280 20.73 0.24 0.87
CA ALA A 280 21.30 -0.10 -0.41
C ALA A 280 22.80 -0.41 -0.32
N PHE A 281 23.52 0.21 0.60
CA PHE A 281 24.94 -0.04 0.81
C PHE A 281 25.22 -1.41 1.43
N PHE A 282 24.44 -1.82 2.46
CA PHE A 282 24.75 -2.98 3.28
C PHE A 282 23.96 -4.25 2.97
N MET A 283 22.75 -4.15 2.36
CA MET A 283 21.85 -5.29 2.22
C MET A 283 21.72 -5.75 0.77
N ASP A 284 21.58 -7.07 0.56
CA ASP A 284 21.38 -7.65 -0.76
C ASP A 284 19.94 -7.56 -1.26
N VAL A 285 19.75 -7.62 -2.60
CA VAL A 285 18.45 -7.53 -3.25
C VAL A 285 17.46 -8.59 -2.72
N SER A 286 17.94 -9.83 -2.50
CA SER A 286 17.11 -10.92 -2.01
C SER A 286 16.58 -10.65 -0.59
N GLU A 287 17.39 -10.06 0.26
CA GLU A 287 17.00 -9.69 1.62
C GLU A 287 16.02 -8.51 1.61
N LEU A 288 16.32 -7.48 0.82
CA LEU A 288 15.49 -6.30 0.67
C LEU A 288 14.11 -6.64 0.08
N SER A 289 14.06 -7.44 -0.98
CA SER A 289 12.79 -7.85 -1.62
C SER A 289 11.88 -8.64 -0.67
N GLY A 290 12.45 -9.52 0.15
CA GLY A 290 11.70 -10.24 1.17
C GLY A 290 11.08 -9.31 2.21
N MET A 291 11.83 -8.31 2.68
CA MET A 291 11.32 -7.34 3.67
C MET A 291 10.22 -6.46 3.10
N VAL A 292 10.35 -6.00 1.86
CA VAL A 292 9.29 -5.23 1.16
C VAL A 292 8.02 -6.08 1.07
N SER A 293 8.15 -7.33 0.61
CA SER A 293 7.00 -8.24 0.49
C SER A 293 6.25 -8.43 1.81
N VAL A 294 6.95 -8.51 2.97
CA VAL A 294 6.28 -8.57 4.27
C VAL A 294 5.47 -7.31 4.54
N GLY A 295 6.04 -6.14 4.33
CA GLY A 295 5.35 -4.85 4.55
C GLY A 295 4.07 -4.73 3.74
N THR A 296 4.17 -4.97 2.45
CA THR A 296 3.05 -4.89 1.50
C THR A 296 1.97 -5.93 1.78
N LEU A 297 2.34 -7.20 2.01
CA LEU A 297 1.38 -8.26 2.31
C LEU A 297 0.63 -8.00 3.61
N LEU A 298 1.30 -7.45 4.64
CA LEU A 298 0.63 -7.03 5.88
C LEU A 298 -0.39 -5.92 5.60
N ALA A 299 0.00 -4.88 4.86
CA ALA A 299 -0.90 -3.77 4.52
C ALA A 299 -2.12 -4.28 3.74
N PHE A 300 -1.93 -5.11 2.71
CA PHE A 300 -3.03 -5.66 1.90
C PHE A 300 -3.92 -6.61 2.70
N THR A 301 -3.36 -7.36 3.65
CA THR A 301 -4.17 -8.20 4.56
C THR A 301 -5.09 -7.32 5.41
N VAL A 302 -4.57 -6.22 5.98
CA VAL A 302 -5.39 -5.28 6.76
C VAL A 302 -6.45 -4.61 5.90
N VAL A 303 -6.15 -4.24 4.65
CA VAL A 303 -7.14 -3.70 3.70
C VAL A 303 -8.24 -4.72 3.44
N ALA A 304 -7.91 -5.99 3.19
CA ALA A 304 -8.90 -7.06 2.96
C ALA A 304 -9.78 -7.30 4.20
N ILE A 305 -9.20 -7.27 5.41
CA ILE A 305 -9.96 -7.34 6.66
C ILE A 305 -10.87 -6.12 6.81
N SER A 306 -10.37 -4.92 6.48
CA SER A 306 -11.17 -3.68 6.53
C SER A 306 -12.37 -3.72 5.61
N ILE A 307 -12.25 -4.32 4.41
CA ILE A 307 -13.38 -4.53 3.49
C ILE A 307 -14.44 -5.42 4.16
N LEU A 308 -14.05 -6.51 4.82
CA LEU A 308 -14.99 -7.37 5.54
C LEU A 308 -15.67 -6.61 6.67
N ILE A 309 -14.93 -5.84 7.46
CA ILE A 309 -15.50 -5.05 8.57
C ILE A 309 -16.49 -4.01 8.03
N LEU A 310 -16.13 -3.26 6.98
CA LEU A 310 -17.00 -2.23 6.42
C LEU A 310 -18.30 -2.81 5.81
N ARG A 311 -18.26 -4.06 5.32
CA ARG A 311 -19.43 -4.73 4.73
C ARG A 311 -20.37 -5.36 5.75
N TYR A 312 -19.85 -5.84 6.89
CA TYR A 312 -20.64 -6.58 7.87
C TYR A 312 -20.85 -5.84 9.20
N ALA A 313 -19.94 -4.94 9.55
CA ALA A 313 -19.93 -4.20 10.81
C ALA A 313 -19.45 -2.75 10.64
N PRO A 314 -20.10 -1.94 9.76
CA PRO A 314 -19.67 -0.57 9.52
C PRO A 314 -19.65 0.24 10.83
N PRO A 315 -18.72 1.20 10.97
CA PRO A 315 -18.69 2.08 12.13
C PRO A 315 -19.93 2.98 12.16
N GLU A 316 -20.50 3.19 13.34
CA GLU A 316 -21.65 4.09 13.51
C GLU A 316 -21.24 5.55 13.41
N GLU A 317 -20.03 5.86 13.86
CA GLU A 317 -19.45 7.20 13.90
C GLU A 317 -18.07 7.21 13.28
N VAL A 318 -17.76 8.26 12.53
CA VAL A 318 -16.48 8.43 11.82
C VAL A 318 -15.87 9.77 12.23
N PRO A 319 -14.54 9.83 12.45
CA PRO A 319 -13.87 11.08 12.72
C PRO A 319 -13.88 11.98 11.47
N LEU A 320 -14.20 13.25 11.66
CA LEU A 320 -14.18 14.23 10.58
C LEU A 320 -12.72 14.60 10.25
N PRO A 321 -12.34 14.65 8.97
CA PRO A 321 -11.05 15.20 8.57
C PRO A 321 -10.87 16.65 9.04
N SER A 322 -9.66 17.01 9.44
CA SER A 322 -9.34 18.34 9.95
C SER A 322 -9.68 19.48 8.96
N SER A 323 -9.56 19.22 7.66
CA SER A 323 -9.95 20.17 6.60
C SER A 323 -11.47 20.45 6.58
N LEU A 324 -12.29 19.42 6.75
CA LEU A 324 -13.74 19.54 6.83
C LEU A 324 -14.20 20.15 8.16
N GLN A 325 -13.49 19.88 9.23
CA GLN A 325 -13.73 20.49 10.53
C GLN A 325 -13.49 22.00 10.49
N GLN A 326 -12.38 22.45 9.88
CA GLN A 326 -12.12 23.87 9.64
C GLN A 326 -13.16 24.55 8.76
N PHE A 327 -13.66 23.84 7.73
CA PHE A 327 -14.75 24.33 6.88
C PHE A 327 -16.05 24.52 7.68
N ILE A 328 -16.45 23.54 8.49
CA ILE A 328 -17.64 23.65 9.33
C ILE A 328 -17.50 24.78 10.34
N ASP A 329 -16.34 24.93 10.97
CA ASP A 329 -16.06 26.02 11.91
C ASP A 329 -16.09 27.39 11.22
N SER A 330 -15.61 27.50 9.98
CA SER A 330 -15.68 28.75 9.19
C SER A 330 -17.12 29.10 8.79
N VAL A 331 -17.93 28.13 8.36
CA VAL A 331 -19.34 28.32 8.02
C VAL A 331 -20.16 28.69 9.27
N ARG A 332 -19.87 28.02 10.40
CA ARG A 332 -20.51 28.36 11.68
C ARG A 332 -20.23 29.79 12.11
N LYS A 333 -18.97 30.21 11.97
CA LYS A 333 -18.55 31.57 12.33
C LYS A 333 -19.20 32.62 11.42
N GLN A 334 -19.36 32.34 10.13
CA GLN A 334 -20.10 33.20 9.21
C GLN A 334 -21.60 33.32 9.60
N LEU A 335 -22.23 32.21 9.94
CA LEU A 335 -23.63 32.19 10.39
C LEU A 335 -23.83 32.95 11.71
N ASP A 336 -22.88 32.82 12.64
CA ASP A 336 -22.91 33.56 13.91
C ASP A 336 -22.70 35.07 13.68
N ASP A 337 -21.79 35.47 12.77
CA ASP A 337 -21.55 36.87 12.38
C ASP A 337 -22.77 37.48 11.63
N ASP A 338 -23.40 36.71 10.72
CA ASP A 338 -24.61 37.13 10.02
C ASP A 338 -25.82 37.26 10.96
N SER A 339 -25.96 36.36 11.94
CA SER A 339 -27.00 36.44 12.98
C SER A 339 -26.83 37.68 13.84
N GLN A 340 -25.60 38.00 14.28
CA GLN A 340 -25.30 39.22 15.03
C GLN A 340 -25.48 40.48 14.21
N SER A 341 -25.26 40.42 12.89
CA SER A 341 -25.47 41.57 11.99
C SER A 341 -26.97 41.82 11.73
N MET A 342 -27.80 40.76 11.73
CA MET A 342 -29.26 40.88 11.66
C MET A 342 -29.84 41.45 12.97
N GLU A 343 -29.45 40.94 14.13
CA GLU A 343 -29.83 41.49 15.41
C GLU A 343 -29.47 42.98 15.57
N ARG A 344 -28.27 43.39 15.06
CA ARG A 344 -27.85 44.79 15.06
C ARG A 344 -28.70 45.65 14.10
N LYS A 345 -29.19 45.11 12.99
CA LYS A 345 -30.10 45.84 12.07
C LYS A 345 -31.51 45.95 12.62
N GLU A 346 -32.01 44.91 13.28
CA GLU A 346 -33.33 44.97 13.96
C GLU A 346 -33.32 45.95 15.13
N PHE A 347 -32.21 46.12 15.85
CA PHE A 347 -32.09 47.07 16.95
C PHE A 347 -31.98 48.56 16.52
N ASN A 348 -31.66 48.83 15.24
CA ASN A 348 -31.60 50.18 14.72
C ASN A 348 -32.87 50.67 14.00
N ASP A 349 -33.86 49.78 13.77
CA ASP A 349 -35.11 50.12 13.04
C ASP A 349 -36.36 50.08 13.93
N VAL A 350 -36.24 50.00 15.26
CA VAL A 350 -37.40 50.06 16.16
C VAL A 350 -37.37 51.35 16.96
N ASP A 351 -37.85 52.44 16.29
CA ASP A 351 -38.56 53.48 17.00
C ASP A 351 -40.04 53.39 16.63
N ILE A 352 -40.89 53.31 17.69
CA ILE A 352 -42.35 53.52 17.74
C ILE A 352 -43.23 52.36 17.20
N VAL A 353 -43.74 51.49 18.09
CA VAL A 353 -45.15 51.45 18.49
C VAL A 353 -45.34 50.44 19.64
N GLU A 354 -45.84 50.95 20.77
CA GLU A 354 -46.35 50.18 21.92
C GLU A 354 -47.45 49.19 21.55
N GLN A 355 -47.35 47.96 22.02
CA GLN A 355 -48.43 47.28 22.75
C GLN A 355 -47.97 45.87 23.22
N SER A 356 -47.95 45.71 24.53
CA SER A 356 -47.77 44.47 25.29
C SER A 356 -49.02 43.58 25.28
N PRO A 357 -49.07 42.41 25.97
CA PRO A 357 -48.04 41.44 26.29
C PRO A 357 -48.47 39.97 26.05
N SER A 358 -47.53 39.02 26.02
CA SER A 358 -47.63 37.76 26.77
C SER A 358 -46.46 36.80 26.52
N GLN A 359 -45.85 36.47 27.64
CA GLN A 359 -45.26 35.18 28.06
C GLN A 359 -44.11 34.55 27.23
N SER A 360 -42.95 34.74 27.82
CA SER A 360 -41.94 33.71 28.20
C SER A 360 -41.91 32.40 27.43
N ASP A 361 -40.79 32.17 26.75
CA ASP A 361 -40.05 30.94 27.04
C ASP A 361 -38.54 31.13 26.71
N HIS A 362 -37.71 30.89 27.71
CA HIS A 362 -36.27 30.78 27.56
C HIS A 362 -35.97 29.42 26.89
N GLY A 363 -35.63 29.42 25.61
CA GLY A 363 -35.16 28.25 24.90
C GLY A 363 -33.76 28.48 24.42
N GLU A 364 -32.78 27.84 25.05
CA GLU A 364 -31.45 27.63 24.52
C GLU A 364 -31.53 27.23 23.05
N ALA A 365 -30.94 28.02 22.16
CA ALA A 365 -30.79 27.68 20.75
C ALA A 365 -29.77 26.53 20.62
N SER A 366 -30.16 25.33 20.97
CA SER A 366 -29.52 24.12 20.48
C SER A 366 -29.81 24.08 18.98
N ILE A 367 -28.72 24.02 18.18
CA ILE A 367 -28.78 23.79 16.74
C ILE A 367 -29.53 22.47 16.54
N GLN A 368 -30.84 22.60 16.29
CA GLN A 368 -31.73 21.51 15.99
C GLN A 368 -31.44 21.12 14.54
N TYR A 369 -30.63 20.09 14.35
CA TYR A 369 -30.56 19.40 13.06
C TYR A 369 -32.01 19.05 12.68
N PRO A 370 -32.45 19.31 11.42
CA PRO A 370 -33.79 18.99 11.04
C PRO A 370 -34.08 17.52 11.33
N LEU A 371 -34.96 17.29 12.26
CA LEU A 371 -35.55 15.98 12.60
C LEU A 371 -36.26 15.47 11.34
N ILE A 372 -35.53 14.74 10.48
CA ILE A 372 -36.15 13.75 9.59
C ILE A 372 -36.30 12.48 10.42
N GLU A 373 -37.15 12.59 11.43
CA GLU A 373 -37.73 11.44 12.08
C GLU A 373 -39.06 11.14 11.39
N LYS A 374 -39.21 9.90 10.94
CA LYS A 374 -40.42 9.28 10.35
C LYS A 374 -40.62 9.47 8.84
N GLN A 375 -39.90 8.66 8.07
CA GLN A 375 -40.50 7.95 6.93
C GLN A 375 -39.68 6.69 6.54
N PHE A 376 -39.41 5.82 7.49
CA PHE A 376 -39.07 4.41 7.25
C PHE A 376 -39.76 3.56 8.33
N SER A 377 -41.08 3.49 8.23
CA SER A 377 -41.85 2.48 8.93
C SER A 377 -42.65 1.70 7.89
N GLU A 378 -42.53 0.38 8.03
CA GLU A 378 -43.32 -0.66 7.38
C GLU A 378 -42.71 -1.30 6.14
N GLY A 379 -41.98 -2.36 6.43
CA GLY A 379 -41.54 -3.37 5.45
C GLY A 379 -40.74 -4.48 6.13
N ASN A 380 -41.44 -5.44 6.72
CA ASN A 380 -41.02 -6.79 7.11
C ASN A 380 -40.12 -6.99 8.36
N GLN A 381 -40.72 -7.68 9.28
CA GLN A 381 -40.23 -8.41 10.42
C GLN A 381 -39.04 -9.31 10.10
N ASP A 382 -37.86 -8.86 10.48
CA ASP A 382 -36.75 -9.64 11.03
C ASP A 382 -35.76 -8.66 11.69
N LYS A 383 -36.24 -7.97 12.73
CA LYS A 383 -35.37 -7.13 13.60
C LYS A 383 -34.56 -8.03 14.52
N GLN A 384 -33.63 -8.81 13.97
CA GLN A 384 -32.44 -9.22 14.73
C GLN A 384 -31.74 -7.94 15.18
N ASN A 385 -31.59 -7.79 16.50
CA ASN A 385 -30.96 -6.63 17.12
C ASN A 385 -29.67 -6.25 16.39
N PRO A 386 -29.56 -5.09 15.71
CA PRO A 386 -28.46 -4.77 14.79
C PRO A 386 -27.08 -4.88 15.48
N GLN A 387 -27.04 -4.60 16.78
CA GLN A 387 -25.86 -4.75 17.61
C GLN A 387 -25.38 -6.21 17.72
N ARG A 388 -26.33 -7.17 17.83
CA ARG A 388 -26.01 -8.59 17.92
C ARG A 388 -25.44 -9.10 16.61
N ARG A 389 -26.03 -8.70 15.47
CA ARG A 389 -25.54 -9.04 14.13
C ARG A 389 -24.11 -8.56 13.91
N ARG A 390 -23.84 -7.32 14.28
CA ARG A 390 -22.51 -6.70 14.21
C ARG A 390 -21.48 -7.45 15.06
N ASN A 391 -21.81 -7.78 16.32
CA ASN A 391 -20.92 -8.54 17.17
C ASN A 391 -20.61 -9.94 16.61
N ILE A 392 -21.64 -10.62 16.08
CA ILE A 392 -21.46 -11.92 15.43
C ILE A 392 -20.50 -11.78 14.23
N ALA A 393 -20.67 -10.77 13.38
CA ALA A 393 -19.81 -10.53 12.24
C ALA A 393 -18.35 -10.29 12.66
N VAL A 394 -18.10 -9.41 13.64
CA VAL A 394 -16.75 -9.11 14.14
C VAL A 394 -16.07 -10.36 14.70
N TRP A 395 -16.78 -11.14 15.52
CA TRP A 395 -16.22 -12.39 16.07
C TRP A 395 -15.92 -13.42 14.97
N ASN A 396 -16.78 -13.54 13.93
CA ASN A 396 -16.53 -14.46 12.83
C ASN A 396 -15.36 -13.99 11.93
N ILE A 397 -15.19 -12.69 11.72
CA ILE A 397 -13.99 -12.17 11.01
C ILE A 397 -12.72 -12.49 11.82
N ALA A 398 -12.75 -12.31 13.15
CA ALA A 398 -11.62 -12.67 14.00
C ALA A 398 -11.32 -14.18 13.97
N LEU A 399 -12.34 -15.02 14.09
CA LEU A 399 -12.21 -16.49 13.98
C LEU A 399 -11.68 -16.90 12.60
N PHE A 400 -12.15 -16.27 11.53
CA PHE A 400 -11.64 -16.48 10.18
C PHE A 400 -10.14 -16.21 10.11
N CYS A 401 -9.67 -15.05 10.61
CA CYS A 401 -8.25 -14.70 10.65
C CYS A 401 -7.43 -15.72 11.47
N ILE A 402 -7.94 -16.17 12.62
CA ILE A 402 -7.30 -17.21 13.42
C ILE A 402 -7.20 -18.53 12.65
N GLY A 403 -8.30 -18.95 11.99
CA GLY A 403 -8.33 -20.13 11.14
C GLY A 403 -7.30 -20.09 10.01
N VAL A 404 -7.19 -18.93 9.35
CA VAL A 404 -6.16 -18.68 8.31
C VAL A 404 -4.75 -18.83 8.89
N LEU A 405 -4.46 -18.18 10.02
CA LEU A 405 -3.14 -18.24 10.64
C LEU A 405 -2.76 -19.68 11.08
N VAL A 406 -3.70 -20.42 11.67
CA VAL A 406 -3.46 -21.81 12.05
C VAL A 406 -3.21 -22.68 10.82
N LEU A 407 -4.03 -22.54 9.77
CA LEU A 407 -3.89 -23.31 8.53
C LEU A 407 -2.56 -23.03 7.83
N THR A 408 -2.22 -21.75 7.66
CA THR A 408 -0.99 -21.35 6.95
C THR A 408 0.27 -21.68 7.76
N SER A 409 0.24 -21.55 9.09
CA SER A 409 1.33 -21.97 9.97
C SER A 409 1.55 -23.48 9.91
N ALA A 410 0.47 -24.28 9.92
CA ALA A 410 0.56 -25.73 9.79
C ALA A 410 1.09 -26.13 8.40
N ALA A 411 0.73 -25.41 7.34
CA ALA A 411 1.23 -25.67 5.99
C ALA A 411 2.73 -25.37 5.86
N SER A 412 3.23 -24.31 6.50
CA SER A 412 4.63 -23.88 6.40
C SER A 412 5.57 -24.57 7.39
N ALA A 413 5.04 -25.22 8.44
CA ALA A 413 5.84 -25.85 9.50
C ALA A 413 6.32 -27.24 9.11
N GLU A 414 7.33 -27.34 8.26
CA GLU A 414 7.91 -28.62 7.81
C GLU A 414 8.64 -29.41 8.92
N TYR A 415 9.02 -28.72 10.01
CA TYR A 415 9.71 -29.33 11.16
C TYR A 415 8.77 -30.09 12.10
N LEU A 416 7.44 -29.95 11.95
CA LEU A 416 6.46 -30.66 12.78
C LEU A 416 6.20 -32.08 12.26
N PRO A 417 5.95 -33.05 13.17
CA PRO A 417 5.50 -34.39 12.76
C PRO A 417 4.26 -34.31 11.87
N SER A 418 4.20 -35.12 10.83
CA SER A 418 3.13 -35.11 9.83
C SER A 418 1.73 -35.18 10.46
N LEU A 419 1.55 -35.99 11.47
CA LEU A 419 0.27 -36.16 12.17
C LEU A 419 -0.18 -34.85 12.86
N VAL A 420 0.73 -34.16 13.55
CA VAL A 420 0.43 -32.87 14.21
C VAL A 420 0.14 -31.79 13.15
N ARG A 421 0.91 -31.76 12.08
CA ARG A 421 0.72 -30.83 10.95
C ARG A 421 -0.64 -31.01 10.30
N PHE A 422 -1.05 -32.24 10.01
CA PHE A 422 -2.38 -32.52 9.43
C PHE A 422 -3.51 -32.21 10.40
N SER A 423 -3.38 -32.53 11.69
CA SER A 423 -4.41 -32.22 12.68
C SER A 423 -4.61 -30.71 12.86
N LEU A 424 -3.52 -29.93 12.97
CA LEU A 424 -3.59 -28.48 13.03
C LEU A 424 -4.18 -27.89 11.75
N GLY A 425 -3.76 -28.39 10.57
CA GLY A 425 -4.28 -27.96 9.27
C GLY A 425 -5.78 -28.23 9.13
N THR A 426 -6.27 -29.39 9.55
CA THR A 426 -7.71 -29.72 9.51
C THR A 426 -8.52 -28.86 10.47
N VAL A 427 -8.03 -28.57 11.66
CA VAL A 427 -8.66 -27.67 12.63
C VAL A 427 -8.72 -26.25 12.06
N GLY A 428 -7.59 -25.73 11.54
CA GLY A 428 -7.55 -24.41 10.91
C GLY A 428 -8.51 -24.28 9.74
N ALA A 429 -8.56 -25.28 8.85
CA ALA A 429 -9.48 -25.33 7.72
C ALA A 429 -10.95 -25.39 8.18
N ALA A 430 -11.26 -26.15 9.22
CA ALA A 430 -12.62 -26.23 9.75
C ALA A 430 -13.08 -24.87 10.32
N ILE A 431 -12.24 -24.21 11.11
CA ILE A 431 -12.53 -22.87 11.67
C ILE A 431 -12.75 -21.86 10.54
N LEU A 432 -11.87 -21.85 9.55
CA LEU A 432 -11.95 -20.97 8.39
C LEU A 432 -13.25 -21.18 7.61
N LEU A 433 -13.59 -22.43 7.26
CA LEU A 433 -14.78 -22.75 6.49
C LEU A 433 -16.07 -22.44 7.27
N CYS A 434 -16.12 -22.79 8.56
CA CYS A 434 -17.28 -22.45 9.41
C CYS A 434 -17.49 -20.93 9.47
N SER A 435 -16.42 -20.16 9.71
CA SER A 435 -16.50 -18.70 9.77
C SER A 435 -16.92 -18.09 8.42
N LEU A 436 -16.39 -18.63 7.31
CA LEU A 436 -16.74 -18.16 5.98
C LEU A 436 -18.22 -18.44 5.63
N VAL A 437 -18.73 -19.62 5.99
CA VAL A 437 -20.16 -19.97 5.80
C VAL A 437 -21.04 -19.03 6.62
N VAL A 438 -20.71 -18.77 7.89
CA VAL A 438 -21.47 -17.83 8.72
C VAL A 438 -21.45 -16.43 8.09
N LEU A 439 -20.29 -15.93 7.62
CA LEU A 439 -20.21 -14.64 6.95
C LEU A 439 -21.03 -14.61 5.66
N ALA A 440 -21.03 -15.69 4.88
CA ALA A 440 -21.83 -15.78 3.66
C ALA A 440 -23.36 -15.78 3.93
N CYS A 441 -23.80 -16.31 5.09
CA CYS A 441 -25.19 -16.32 5.50
C CYS A 441 -25.65 -15.00 6.15
N LEU A 442 -24.72 -14.13 6.57
CA LEU A 442 -25.05 -12.83 7.14
C LEU A 442 -25.39 -11.83 6.03
N ASN A 443 -26.49 -11.08 6.22
CA ASN A 443 -26.82 -9.99 5.32
C ASN A 443 -25.73 -8.90 5.37
N GLN A 444 -25.25 -8.51 4.20
CA GLN A 444 -24.31 -7.42 4.05
C GLN A 444 -25.02 -6.08 4.23
N ASP A 445 -24.29 -5.08 4.69
CA ASP A 445 -24.80 -3.72 4.71
C ASP A 445 -24.69 -3.14 3.29
N GLU A 446 -25.83 -2.84 2.68
CA GLU A 446 -25.92 -2.27 1.33
C GLU A 446 -25.71 -0.75 1.32
N ALA A 447 -25.56 -0.13 2.48
CA ALA A 447 -25.33 1.29 2.57
C ALA A 447 -24.04 1.67 1.82
N ARG A 448 -24.20 2.30 0.66
CA ARG A 448 -23.11 2.79 -0.16
C ARG A 448 -22.56 4.06 0.48
N HIS A 449 -21.55 3.91 1.30
CA HIS A 449 -20.82 5.06 1.83
C HIS A 449 -19.92 5.62 0.72
N SER A 450 -20.46 6.55 -0.06
CA SER A 450 -19.80 7.08 -1.25
C SER A 450 -18.98 8.33 -1.00
N PHE A 451 -18.89 8.82 0.24
CA PHE A 451 -18.17 10.06 0.60
C PHE A 451 -18.48 11.23 -0.35
N GLY A 452 -19.76 11.40 -0.71
CA GLY A 452 -20.20 12.45 -1.65
C GLY A 452 -20.15 12.10 -3.13
N HIS A 453 -19.55 10.97 -3.52
CA HIS A 453 -19.46 10.55 -4.92
C HIS A 453 -20.55 9.52 -5.27
N THR A 454 -21.29 9.76 -6.34
CA THR A 454 -22.32 8.83 -6.84
C THR A 454 -21.69 7.79 -7.77
N GLY A 455 -21.82 6.53 -7.43
CA GLY A 455 -21.29 5.40 -8.20
C GLY A 455 -19.80 5.15 -7.95
N GLY A 456 -19.38 3.90 -7.92
CA GLY A 456 -18.00 3.52 -7.72
C GLY A 456 -17.81 2.01 -7.84
N PHE A 457 -16.56 1.59 -7.96
CA PHE A 457 -16.18 0.20 -7.93
C PHE A 457 -16.42 -0.36 -6.52
N LEU A 458 -17.24 -1.39 -6.44
CA LEU A 458 -17.46 -2.16 -5.23
C LEU A 458 -16.72 -3.48 -5.34
N CYS A 459 -16.06 -3.90 -4.26
CA CYS A 459 -15.42 -5.20 -4.22
C CYS A 459 -16.46 -6.30 -4.52
N PRO A 460 -16.26 -7.08 -5.61
CA PRO A 460 -17.18 -8.15 -5.98
C PRO A 460 -16.97 -9.36 -5.07
N PHE A 461 -17.95 -10.28 -5.08
CA PHE A 461 -17.85 -11.59 -4.41
C PHE A 461 -17.43 -11.54 -2.92
N VAL A 462 -17.86 -10.54 -2.17
CA VAL A 462 -17.67 -10.52 -0.72
C VAL A 462 -18.61 -11.56 -0.08
N PRO A 463 -18.13 -12.43 0.83
CA PRO A 463 -16.84 -12.43 1.52
C PRO A 463 -15.70 -13.20 0.84
N PHE A 464 -15.96 -13.92 -0.25
CA PHE A 464 -15.03 -14.90 -0.81
C PHE A 464 -13.73 -14.27 -1.33
N LEU A 465 -13.80 -13.16 -2.08
CA LEU A 465 -12.61 -12.52 -2.65
C LEU A 465 -11.69 -11.94 -1.56
N PRO A 466 -12.16 -11.15 -0.59
CA PRO A 466 -11.32 -10.71 0.54
C PRO A 466 -10.78 -11.88 1.35
N ALA A 467 -11.56 -12.93 1.57
CA ALA A 467 -11.13 -14.12 2.29
C ALA A 467 -10.00 -14.85 1.57
N ALA A 468 -10.09 -15.04 0.26
CA ALA A 468 -9.03 -15.62 -0.56
C ALA A 468 -7.76 -14.74 -0.52
N CYS A 469 -7.91 -13.42 -0.59
CA CYS A 469 -6.80 -12.48 -0.48
C CYS A 469 -6.07 -12.62 0.88
N ILE A 470 -6.80 -12.64 2.00
CA ILE A 470 -6.23 -12.85 3.34
C ILE A 470 -5.49 -14.19 3.42
N LEU A 471 -6.08 -15.27 2.89
CA LEU A 471 -5.48 -16.60 2.91
C LEU A 471 -4.17 -16.66 2.11
N ILE A 472 -4.18 -16.12 0.89
CA ILE A 472 -2.99 -16.08 0.02
C ILE A 472 -1.91 -15.22 0.65
N ASN A 473 -2.23 -14.02 1.12
CA ASN A 473 -1.27 -13.12 1.75
C ASN A 473 -0.65 -13.76 3.00
N ALA A 474 -1.46 -14.37 3.88
CA ALA A 474 -0.96 -15.05 5.06
C ALA A 474 -0.05 -16.23 4.71
N TYR A 475 -0.38 -17.00 3.67
CA TYR A 475 0.46 -18.09 3.21
C TYR A 475 1.81 -17.57 2.67
N LEU A 476 1.79 -16.53 1.83
CA LEU A 476 3.01 -15.91 1.31
C LEU A 476 3.87 -15.34 2.44
N LEU A 477 3.26 -14.69 3.44
CA LEU A 477 3.94 -14.20 4.63
C LEU A 477 4.66 -15.31 5.40
N MET A 478 4.01 -16.47 5.59
CA MET A 478 4.61 -17.61 6.28
C MET A 478 5.72 -18.29 5.46
N SER A 479 5.69 -18.16 4.13
CA SER A 479 6.71 -18.72 3.24
C SER A 479 7.99 -17.89 3.19
N LEU A 480 7.97 -16.64 3.66
CA LEU A 480 9.16 -15.80 3.77
C LEU A 480 10.03 -16.27 4.94
N GLY A 481 11.31 -16.47 4.68
CA GLY A 481 12.25 -17.08 5.64
C GLY A 481 12.35 -16.34 6.99
N VAL A 482 12.77 -17.08 8.02
CA VAL A 482 12.91 -16.56 9.41
C VAL A 482 13.82 -15.32 9.48
N GLY A 483 14.88 -15.25 8.66
CA GLY A 483 15.76 -14.08 8.62
C GLY A 483 15.04 -12.79 8.22
N THR A 484 14.11 -12.87 7.28
CA THR A 484 13.26 -11.74 6.87
C THR A 484 12.37 -11.27 8.03
N TRP A 485 11.74 -12.22 8.73
CA TRP A 485 10.89 -11.90 9.88
C TRP A 485 11.65 -11.24 11.03
N ILE A 486 12.88 -11.68 11.32
CA ILE A 486 13.72 -11.05 12.36
C ILE A 486 13.96 -9.57 12.00
N ARG A 487 14.38 -9.29 10.77
CA ARG A 487 14.65 -7.91 10.32
C ARG A 487 13.40 -7.03 10.36
N VAL A 488 12.29 -7.52 9.84
CA VAL A 488 11.01 -6.79 9.86
C VAL A 488 10.51 -6.60 11.30
N SER A 489 10.68 -7.59 12.18
CA SER A 489 10.31 -7.47 13.60
C SER A 489 11.08 -6.35 14.30
N ILE A 490 12.38 -6.23 14.03
CA ILE A 490 13.20 -5.11 14.56
C ILE A 490 12.60 -3.76 14.11
N TRP A 491 12.23 -3.64 12.84
CA TRP A 491 11.60 -2.43 12.32
C TRP A 491 10.25 -2.14 12.98
N LEU A 492 9.39 -3.15 13.12
CA LEU A 492 8.07 -3.02 13.75
C LEU A 492 8.18 -2.64 15.24
N ILE A 493 9.16 -3.22 15.97
CA ILE A 493 9.44 -2.85 17.36
C ILE A 493 9.89 -1.40 17.46
N MET A 494 10.77 -0.95 16.57
CA MET A 494 11.19 0.44 16.51
C MET A 494 9.99 1.36 16.24
N GLY A 495 9.10 0.99 15.31
CA GLY A 495 7.85 1.72 15.06
C GLY A 495 6.93 1.78 16.28
N ALA A 496 6.78 0.67 16.99
CA ALA A 496 5.98 0.62 18.21
C ALA A 496 6.56 1.55 19.30
N LEU A 497 7.88 1.60 19.46
CA LEU A 497 8.55 2.51 20.40
C LEU A 497 8.33 3.98 20.02
N VAL A 498 8.42 4.34 18.73
CA VAL A 498 8.14 5.68 18.24
C VAL A 498 6.67 6.05 18.51
N TYR A 499 5.75 5.15 18.26
CA TYR A 499 4.32 5.36 18.51
C TYR A 499 4.01 5.59 19.99
N ILE A 500 4.54 4.74 20.87
CA ILE A 500 4.29 4.83 22.31
C ILE A 500 4.92 6.10 22.90
N SER A 501 6.12 6.45 22.43
CA SER A 501 6.83 7.64 22.96
C SER A 501 6.25 8.96 22.47
N TYR A 502 5.80 9.04 21.21
CA TYR A 502 5.35 10.26 20.58
C TYR A 502 3.92 10.21 20.05
N GLY A 503 3.60 9.29 19.13
CA GLY A 503 2.37 9.26 18.35
C GLY A 503 1.10 9.15 19.20
N TRP A 504 1.12 8.35 20.25
CA TRP A 504 -0.03 8.20 21.14
C TRP A 504 -0.47 9.51 21.79
N ARG A 505 0.49 10.39 22.14
CA ARG A 505 0.20 11.62 22.87
C ARG A 505 -0.21 12.79 21.96
N HIS A 506 0.26 12.77 20.71
CA HIS A 506 0.12 13.91 19.79
C HIS A 506 -0.85 13.65 18.63
N SER A 507 -1.48 12.47 18.56
CA SER A 507 -2.41 12.12 17.49
C SER A 507 -3.58 13.11 17.39
N SER A 508 -3.86 13.61 16.18
CA SER A 508 -4.99 14.49 15.86
C SER A 508 -6.35 13.86 16.18
N LEU A 509 -6.44 12.52 16.14
CA LEU A 509 -7.67 11.77 16.46
C LEU A 509 -8.09 11.89 17.95
N THR A 510 -7.20 12.34 18.85
CA THR A 510 -7.58 12.56 20.25
C THR A 510 -8.58 13.70 20.42
N ASN A 511 -8.56 14.68 19.51
CA ASN A 511 -9.41 15.87 19.51
C ASN A 511 -10.40 15.89 18.31
N ALA A 512 -10.51 14.80 17.56
CA ALA A 512 -11.39 14.74 16.39
C ALA A 512 -12.87 14.76 16.81
N VAL A 513 -13.68 15.51 16.05
CA VAL A 513 -15.13 15.51 16.15
C VAL A 513 -15.67 14.28 15.41
N TYR A 514 -16.47 13.48 16.09
CA TYR A 514 -17.11 12.30 15.53
C TYR A 514 -18.51 12.64 15.03
N VAL A 515 -18.79 12.23 13.79
CA VAL A 515 -20.08 12.45 13.15
C VAL A 515 -20.70 11.10 12.80
N PRO A 516 -22.03 10.91 13.00
CA PRO A 516 -22.70 9.71 12.55
C PRO A 516 -22.51 9.52 11.04
N MET A 517 -22.22 8.28 10.62
CA MET A 517 -21.92 7.93 9.22
C MET A 517 -23.02 8.40 8.24
N ALA A 518 -24.28 8.40 8.68
CA ALA A 518 -25.42 8.84 7.87
C ALA A 518 -25.34 10.31 7.42
N TYR A 519 -24.66 11.18 8.17
CA TYR A 519 -24.55 12.61 7.84
C TYR A 519 -23.29 12.93 7.01
N LEU A 520 -22.36 12.01 6.92
CA LEU A 520 -21.07 12.21 6.26
C LEU A 520 -21.25 12.60 4.78
N ASP A 521 -22.12 11.90 4.05
CA ASP A 521 -22.39 12.17 2.63
C ASP A 521 -23.00 13.55 2.40
N HIS A 522 -23.82 14.05 3.32
CA HIS A 522 -24.39 15.41 3.26
C HIS A 522 -23.30 16.47 3.46
N ILE A 523 -22.39 16.26 4.40
CA ILE A 523 -21.29 17.17 4.69
C ILE A 523 -20.33 17.27 3.50
N TYR A 524 -19.97 16.14 2.90
CA TYR A 524 -19.10 16.12 1.70
C TYR A 524 -19.76 16.80 0.49
N ARG A 525 -21.06 16.61 0.26
CA ARG A 525 -21.78 17.31 -0.83
C ARG A 525 -21.85 18.80 -0.60
N ALA A 526 -22.10 19.24 0.63
CA ALA A 526 -22.12 20.65 0.97
C ALA A 526 -20.73 21.31 0.77
N SER A 527 -19.65 20.63 1.17
CA SER A 527 -18.29 21.17 0.96
C SER A 527 -17.89 21.25 -0.51
N SER A 528 -18.32 20.30 -1.34
CA SER A 528 -18.01 20.30 -2.79
C SER A 528 -18.80 21.36 -3.56
N SER A 529 -19.99 21.74 -3.10
CA SER A 529 -20.78 22.82 -3.72
C SER A 529 -20.26 24.23 -3.42
N HIS A 530 -19.43 24.39 -2.38
CA HIS A 530 -18.81 25.68 -2.01
C HIS A 530 -17.40 25.88 -2.61
N GLN A 531 -16.83 24.87 -3.27
CA GLN A 531 -15.52 24.96 -3.95
C GLN A 531 -15.62 25.24 -5.46
N VAL A 532 -16.84 25.38 -6.01
CA VAL A 532 -17.14 25.83 -7.36
C VAL A 532 -17.60 27.29 -7.28
#